data_64c3b71ce19ce74847f4328909554157
#
_entry.id   64c3b71ce19ce74847f4328909554157
#
_cell.length_a   1.000
_cell.length_b   1.000
_cell.length_c   1.000
_cell.angle_alpha   90.00
_cell.angle_beta   90.00
_cell.angle_gamma   90.00
#
_symmetry.space_group_name_H-M   'P 1'
#
loop_
_entity.id
_entity.type
_entity.pdbx_description
1 polymer ?
#
loop_
_entity_poly.entity_id
_entity_poly.type
_entity_poly.pdbx_seq_one_letter_code
_entity_poly.pdbx_strand_id
1 'polypeptide(L)'
;MAAKVPRNFRLLEELEKGEKGLGAEACSYGLADGDDLLMSNWNGTILGPPHSVHENRIYGLNMHCGPDYPDKPPTIQFTNAVNLPCVNPRNGVVDPAKLACLANWDRNMTMETVLIELRRFMANPANKKLPQPPEGSRYD
;
A
#
# COMPACT_ATOMS: atom_id res chain seq x y z
N MET A 1 -29.66 -3.25 -12.05
CA MET A 1 -28.59 -3.09 -11.04
C MET A 1 -27.45 -4.04 -11.34
N ALA A 2 -26.24 -3.51 -11.45
CA ALA A 2 -25.09 -4.35 -11.72
C ALA A 2 -24.77 -5.23 -10.51
N ALA A 3 -24.43 -6.48 -10.78
CA ALA A 3 -23.99 -7.38 -9.73
C ALA A 3 -22.62 -6.94 -9.21
N LYS A 4 -22.44 -7.00 -7.90
CA LYS A 4 -21.14 -6.71 -7.28
C LYS A 4 -20.24 -7.92 -7.42
N VAL A 5 -18.98 -7.69 -7.77
CA VAL A 5 -17.98 -8.75 -7.79
C VAL A 5 -17.72 -9.21 -6.34
N PRO A 6 -17.86 -10.52 -6.03
CA PRO A 6 -17.57 -11.01 -4.69
C PRO A 6 -16.12 -10.73 -4.28
N ARG A 7 -15.90 -10.57 -2.96
CA ARG A 7 -14.60 -10.28 -2.39
C ARG A 7 -13.49 -11.20 -2.91
N ASN A 8 -13.72 -12.51 -2.88
CA ASN A 8 -12.69 -13.47 -3.27
C ASN A 8 -12.29 -13.35 -4.74
N PHE A 9 -13.26 -13.11 -5.63
CA PHE A 9 -12.97 -12.89 -7.04
C PHE A 9 -12.20 -11.60 -7.26
N ARG A 10 -12.54 -10.56 -6.52
CA ARG A 10 -11.82 -9.30 -6.58
C ARG A 10 -10.38 -9.46 -6.16
N LEU A 11 -10.14 -10.17 -5.05
CA LEU A 11 -8.79 -10.42 -4.55
C LEU A 11 -8.00 -11.33 -5.49
N LEU A 12 -8.65 -12.32 -6.11
CA LEU A 12 -7.99 -13.15 -7.13
C LEU A 12 -7.56 -12.33 -8.33
N GLU A 13 -8.39 -11.39 -8.78
CA GLU A 13 -8.02 -10.49 -9.88
C GLU A 13 -6.79 -9.65 -9.52
N GLU A 14 -6.76 -9.12 -8.29
CA GLU A 14 -5.62 -8.33 -7.83
C GLU A 14 -4.36 -9.18 -7.72
N LEU A 15 -4.49 -10.40 -7.19
CA LEU A 15 -3.35 -11.34 -7.07
C LEU A 15 -2.79 -11.68 -8.44
N GLU A 16 -3.64 -12.01 -9.39
CA GLU A 16 -3.22 -12.34 -10.75
C GLU A 16 -2.49 -11.15 -11.40
N LYS A 17 -3.03 -9.96 -11.25
CA LYS A 17 -2.41 -8.75 -11.78
C LYS A 17 -1.04 -8.51 -11.15
N GLY A 18 -0.93 -8.70 -9.83
CA GLY A 18 0.33 -8.56 -9.11
C GLY A 18 1.37 -9.57 -9.55
N GLU A 19 0.99 -10.84 -9.70
CA GLU A 19 1.88 -11.92 -10.13
C GLU A 19 2.39 -11.70 -11.56
N LYS A 20 1.53 -11.19 -12.44
CA LYS A 20 1.91 -10.93 -13.84
C LYS A 20 2.70 -9.64 -14.02
N GLY A 21 2.83 -8.83 -12.97
CA GLY A 21 3.54 -7.57 -13.06
C GLY A 21 2.84 -6.55 -13.95
N LEU A 22 1.52 -6.66 -14.11
CA LEU A 22 0.73 -5.76 -14.97
C LEU A 22 0.40 -4.43 -14.30
N GLY A 23 0.84 -4.23 -13.06
CA GLY A 23 0.57 -3.02 -12.32
C GLY A 23 1.64 -1.96 -12.51
N ALA A 24 1.74 -1.04 -11.53
CA ALA A 24 2.72 0.03 -11.54
C ALA A 24 4.14 -0.54 -11.45
N GLU A 25 5.05 0.01 -12.27
CA GLU A 25 6.44 -0.48 -12.34
C GLU A 25 7.21 -0.33 -11.03
N ALA A 26 6.89 0.69 -10.24
CA ALA A 26 7.63 1.00 -9.01
C ALA A 26 6.99 0.41 -7.76
N CYS A 27 5.88 -0.33 -7.91
CA CYS A 27 5.17 -0.93 -6.79
C CYS A 27 4.85 -2.38 -7.11
N SER A 28 4.96 -3.23 -6.09
CA SER A 28 4.58 -4.65 -6.23
C SER A 28 3.80 -5.09 -5.01
N TYR A 29 3.01 -6.16 -5.15
CA TYR A 29 2.23 -6.71 -4.06
C TYR A 29 1.89 -8.17 -4.33
N GLY A 30 1.67 -8.93 -3.26
CA GLY A 30 1.29 -10.34 -3.33
C GLY A 30 0.83 -10.82 -1.96
N LEU A 31 0.33 -12.04 -1.89
CA LEU A 31 -0.09 -12.63 -0.61
C LEU A 31 1.10 -12.77 0.33
N ALA A 32 0.89 -12.42 1.61
CA ALA A 32 1.90 -12.61 2.64
C ALA A 32 2.16 -14.10 2.89
N ASP A 33 1.10 -14.91 2.79
CA ASP A 33 1.17 -16.37 2.94
C ASP A 33 0.36 -16.99 1.79
N GLY A 34 1.01 -17.79 0.96
CA GLY A 34 0.36 -18.44 -0.20
C GLY A 34 -0.76 -19.39 0.19
N ASP A 35 -0.78 -19.85 1.45
CA ASP A 35 -1.83 -20.74 1.96
C ASP A 35 -3.02 -19.98 2.58
N ASP A 36 -3.00 -18.66 2.56
CA ASP A 36 -4.10 -17.84 3.07
C ASP A 36 -5.31 -17.90 2.13
N LEU A 37 -6.24 -18.79 2.43
CA LEU A 37 -7.43 -19.01 1.60
C LEU A 37 -8.38 -17.80 1.61
N LEU A 38 -8.35 -16.98 2.65
CA LEU A 38 -9.17 -15.79 2.74
C LEU A 38 -8.54 -14.59 2.04
N MET A 39 -7.28 -14.72 1.66
CA MET A 39 -6.53 -13.64 0.99
C MET A 39 -6.60 -12.31 1.77
N SER A 40 -6.49 -12.41 3.10
CA SER A 40 -6.63 -11.26 3.98
C SER A 40 -5.33 -10.48 4.17
N ASN A 41 -4.19 -11.17 4.17
CA ASN A 41 -2.89 -10.55 4.48
C ASN A 41 -2.00 -10.52 3.23
N TRP A 42 -1.51 -9.32 2.93
CA TRP A 42 -0.73 -9.05 1.73
C TRP A 42 0.56 -8.31 2.08
N ASN A 43 1.59 -8.53 1.28
CA ASN A 43 2.81 -7.74 1.33
C ASN A 43 2.85 -6.81 0.14
N GLY A 44 3.30 -5.59 0.37
CA GLY A 44 3.53 -4.62 -0.70
C GLY A 44 4.96 -4.10 -0.64
N THR A 45 5.44 -3.60 -1.75
CA THR A 45 6.75 -2.99 -1.88
C THR A 45 6.64 -1.72 -2.72
N ILE A 46 7.28 -0.65 -2.27
CA ILE A 46 7.35 0.61 -2.99
C ILE A 46 8.81 0.98 -3.19
N LEU A 47 9.19 1.28 -4.43
CA LEU A 47 10.49 1.90 -4.73
C LEU A 47 10.35 3.40 -4.51
N GLY A 48 11.26 3.98 -3.74
CA GLY A 48 11.25 5.43 -3.51
C GLY A 48 11.34 6.20 -4.81
N PRO A 49 10.58 7.30 -4.95
CA PRO A 49 10.61 8.07 -6.18
C PRO A 49 11.96 8.77 -6.39
N PRO A 50 12.40 8.95 -7.65
CA PRO A 50 13.63 9.67 -7.93
C PRO A 50 13.51 11.14 -7.54
N HIS A 51 14.64 11.78 -7.31
CA HIS A 51 14.73 13.20 -6.93
C HIS A 51 14.04 13.50 -5.59
N SER A 52 14.02 12.52 -4.69
CA SER A 52 13.49 12.66 -3.33
C SER A 52 14.47 12.02 -2.35
N VAL A 53 14.25 12.27 -1.06
CA VAL A 53 15.02 11.60 0.00
C VAL A 53 14.79 10.09 0.05
N HIS A 54 13.77 9.61 -0.66
CA HIS A 54 13.43 8.19 -0.76
C HIS A 54 14.12 7.48 -1.93
N GLU A 55 14.82 8.23 -2.79
CA GLU A 55 15.46 7.64 -3.97
C GLU A 55 16.40 6.49 -3.58
N ASN A 56 16.34 5.41 -4.35
CA ASN A 56 17.12 4.19 -4.13
C ASN A 56 16.74 3.42 -2.87
N ARG A 57 15.66 3.78 -2.20
CA ARG A 57 15.14 3.02 -1.05
C ARG A 57 13.98 2.14 -1.47
N ILE A 58 13.86 1.00 -0.78
CA ILE A 58 12.75 0.06 -0.96
C ILE A 58 12.00 -0.03 0.35
N TYR A 59 10.69 0.22 0.31
CA TYR A 59 9.83 0.17 1.49
C TYR A 59 8.91 -1.04 1.41
N GLY A 60 8.90 -1.86 2.47
CA GLY A 60 7.98 -2.95 2.63
C GLY A 60 6.75 -2.52 3.42
N LEU A 61 5.61 -3.08 3.06
CA LEU A 61 4.33 -2.79 3.71
C LEU A 61 3.56 -4.08 3.95
N ASN A 62 2.75 -4.08 5.01
CA ASN A 62 1.73 -5.10 5.23
C ASN A 62 0.37 -4.48 4.92
N MET A 63 -0.45 -5.19 4.16
CA MET A 63 -1.80 -4.76 3.83
C MET A 63 -2.78 -5.83 4.28
N HIS A 64 -3.86 -5.41 4.93
CA HIS A 64 -4.88 -6.32 5.42
C HIS A 64 -6.23 -5.98 4.81
N CYS A 65 -6.81 -6.95 4.09
CA CYS A 65 -8.13 -6.83 3.51
C CYS A 65 -9.13 -7.56 4.40
N GLY A 66 -9.99 -6.80 5.08
CA GLY A 66 -11.00 -7.36 5.96
C GLY A 66 -12.15 -8.03 5.20
N PRO A 67 -13.14 -8.58 5.93
CA PRO A 67 -14.26 -9.29 5.29
C PRO A 67 -15.13 -8.40 4.42
N ASP A 68 -15.10 -7.09 4.61
CA ASP A 68 -15.90 -6.13 3.85
C ASP A 68 -15.16 -5.53 2.64
N TYR A 69 -13.92 -5.95 2.41
CA TYR A 69 -13.17 -5.53 1.21
C TYR A 69 -13.86 -6.09 -0.04
N PRO A 70 -13.99 -5.37 -1.13
CA PRO A 70 -13.51 -4.01 -1.41
C PRO A 70 -14.48 -2.88 -1.07
N ASP A 71 -15.59 -3.15 -0.38
CA ASP A 71 -16.53 -2.10 0.04
C ASP A 71 -15.88 -1.18 1.08
N LYS A 72 -14.97 -1.73 1.89
CA LYS A 72 -14.14 -0.97 2.81
C LYS A 72 -12.67 -1.06 2.39
N PRO A 73 -11.87 -0.02 2.65
CA PRO A 73 -10.46 -0.03 2.25
C PRO A 73 -9.65 -1.04 3.06
N PRO A 74 -8.49 -1.47 2.53
CA PRO A 74 -7.55 -2.26 3.31
C PRO A 74 -6.89 -1.39 4.37
N THR A 75 -6.36 -2.02 5.43
CA THR A 75 -5.48 -1.34 6.37
C THR A 75 -4.05 -1.48 5.89
N ILE A 76 -3.25 -0.43 6.04
CA ILE A 76 -1.90 -0.36 5.50
C ILE A 76 -0.93 -0.04 6.62
N GLN A 77 0.17 -0.79 6.68
CA GLN A 77 1.22 -0.55 7.67
C GLN A 77 2.59 -0.73 7.02
N PHE A 78 3.45 0.28 7.13
CA PHE A 78 4.83 0.16 6.71
C PHE A 78 5.60 -0.76 7.66
N THR A 79 6.44 -1.62 7.12
CA THR A 79 7.37 -2.43 7.91
C THR A 79 8.72 -1.75 8.03
N ASN A 80 9.12 -0.99 7.02
CA ASN A 80 10.32 -0.15 7.07
C ASN A 80 9.95 1.23 7.61
N ALA A 81 10.81 1.77 8.48
CA ALA A 81 10.57 3.07 9.07
C ALA A 81 10.61 4.17 8.00
N VAL A 82 9.61 5.04 8.01
CA VAL A 82 9.48 6.13 7.05
C VAL A 82 8.87 7.34 7.75
N ASN A 83 9.33 8.52 7.38
CA ASN A 83 8.78 9.77 7.91
C ASN A 83 7.86 10.41 6.85
N LEU A 84 6.57 10.21 7.01
CA LEU A 84 5.53 10.80 6.17
C LEU A 84 4.39 11.28 7.05
N PRO A 85 3.74 12.41 6.68
CA PRO A 85 2.63 12.93 7.49
C PRO A 85 1.45 11.98 7.68
N CYS A 86 1.24 11.06 6.72
CA CYS A 86 0.15 10.08 6.80
C CYS A 86 0.50 8.81 7.57
N VAL A 87 1.75 8.67 8.01
CA VAL A 87 2.24 7.45 8.66
C VAL A 87 2.50 7.71 10.14
N ASN A 88 1.99 6.82 11.01
CA ASN A 88 2.25 6.90 12.44
C ASN A 88 3.74 6.59 12.70
N PRO A 89 4.49 7.52 13.31
CA PRO A 89 5.94 7.33 13.51
C PRO A 89 6.29 6.23 14.49
N ARG A 90 5.34 5.72 15.25
CA ARG A 90 5.59 4.68 16.25
C ARG A 90 5.47 3.27 15.68
N ASN A 91 4.53 3.04 14.77
CA ASN A 91 4.20 1.70 14.31
C ASN A 91 4.06 1.55 12.79
N GLY A 92 4.16 2.65 12.05
CA GLY A 92 4.07 2.60 10.60
C GLY A 92 2.67 2.50 10.02
N VAL A 93 1.63 2.54 10.84
CA VAL A 93 0.25 2.46 10.35
C VAL A 93 -0.11 3.72 9.58
N VAL A 94 -0.65 3.55 8.37
CA VAL A 94 -1.12 4.67 7.55
C VAL A 94 -2.47 5.14 8.07
N ASP A 95 -2.56 6.45 8.34
CA ASP A 95 -3.82 7.06 8.78
C ASP A 95 -4.75 7.24 7.58
N PRO A 96 -5.89 6.52 7.53
CA PRO A 96 -6.78 6.62 6.38
C PRO A 96 -7.37 8.02 6.16
N ALA A 97 -7.46 8.84 7.21
CA ALA A 97 -7.96 10.20 7.06
C ALA A 97 -6.97 11.12 6.35
N LYS A 98 -5.69 10.75 6.31
CA LYS A 98 -4.62 11.57 5.73
C LYS A 98 -4.17 11.14 4.34
N LEU A 99 -4.70 10.05 3.84
CA LEU A 99 -4.41 9.58 2.48
C LEU A 99 -5.70 9.61 1.68
N ALA A 100 -5.75 10.41 0.62
CA ALA A 100 -7.00 10.70 -0.09
C ALA A 100 -7.77 9.46 -0.56
N CYS A 101 -7.07 8.46 -1.12
CA CYS A 101 -7.76 7.26 -1.59
C CYS A 101 -8.39 6.44 -0.46
N LEU A 102 -7.79 6.44 0.73
CA LEU A 102 -8.37 5.75 1.88
C LEU A 102 -9.50 6.56 2.51
N ALA A 103 -9.36 7.89 2.53
CA ALA A 103 -10.39 8.77 3.08
C ALA A 103 -11.66 8.79 2.23
N ASN A 104 -11.51 8.59 0.92
CA ASN A 104 -12.61 8.60 -0.04
C ASN A 104 -12.67 7.28 -0.82
N TRP A 105 -12.49 6.17 -0.10
CA TRP A 105 -12.41 4.86 -0.72
C TRP A 105 -13.64 4.54 -1.57
N ASP A 106 -13.36 4.03 -2.77
CA ASP A 106 -14.36 3.57 -3.72
C ASP A 106 -14.12 2.09 -3.99
N ARG A 107 -15.19 1.33 -4.11
CA ARG A 107 -15.13 -0.10 -4.40
C ARG A 107 -14.28 -0.45 -5.63
N ASN A 108 -14.12 0.49 -6.57
CA ASN A 108 -13.31 0.27 -7.77
C ASN A 108 -11.81 0.48 -7.54
N MET A 109 -11.42 0.97 -6.38
CA MET A 109 -10.01 1.12 -6.00
C MET A 109 -9.42 -0.22 -5.59
N THR A 110 -8.10 -0.35 -5.69
CA THR A 110 -7.37 -1.58 -5.38
C THR A 110 -6.20 -1.29 -4.44
N MET A 111 -5.53 -2.34 -3.98
CA MET A 111 -4.29 -2.19 -3.22
C MET A 111 -3.23 -1.46 -4.04
N GLU A 112 -3.17 -1.72 -5.34
CA GLU A 112 -2.26 -0.99 -6.24
C GLU A 112 -2.54 0.51 -6.21
N THR A 113 -3.83 0.92 -6.19
CA THR A 113 -4.20 2.32 -6.06
C THR A 113 -3.57 2.97 -4.84
N VAL A 114 -3.59 2.27 -3.70
CA VAL A 114 -3.00 2.76 -2.44
C VAL A 114 -1.49 2.89 -2.56
N LEU A 115 -0.82 1.87 -3.12
CA LEU A 115 0.64 1.89 -3.27
C LEU A 115 1.09 3.03 -4.18
N ILE A 116 0.41 3.23 -5.30
CA ILE A 116 0.72 4.32 -6.23
C ILE A 116 0.54 5.68 -5.55
N GLU A 117 -0.54 5.85 -4.80
CA GLU A 117 -0.80 7.12 -4.11
C GLU A 117 0.23 7.39 -3.02
N LEU A 118 0.64 6.37 -2.27
CA LEU A 118 1.71 6.51 -1.28
C LEU A 118 3.00 6.96 -1.93
N ARG A 119 3.35 6.39 -3.08
CA ARG A 119 4.55 6.79 -3.80
C ARG A 119 4.47 8.23 -4.29
N ARG A 120 3.31 8.64 -4.80
CA ARG A 120 3.06 10.05 -5.18
C ARG A 120 3.17 10.98 -3.99
N PHE A 121 2.70 10.52 -2.83
CA PHE A 121 2.78 11.28 -1.58
C PHE A 121 4.24 11.51 -1.18
N MET A 122 5.09 10.50 -1.36
CA MET A 122 6.53 10.62 -1.12
C MET A 122 7.18 11.63 -2.08
N ALA A 123 6.71 11.72 -3.32
CA ALA A 123 7.24 12.62 -4.32
C ALA A 123 6.69 14.04 -4.24
N ASN A 124 5.65 14.26 -3.43
CA ASN A 124 5.03 15.57 -3.27
C ASN A 124 6.08 16.59 -2.81
N PRO A 125 6.11 17.80 -3.39
CA PRO A 125 7.08 18.84 -2.99
C PRO A 125 7.12 19.12 -1.48
N ALA A 126 6.02 18.95 -0.77
CA ALA A 126 5.98 19.14 0.68
C ALA A 126 6.69 18.02 1.44
N ASN A 127 6.84 16.82 0.82
CA ASN A 127 7.33 15.62 1.50
C ASN A 127 8.67 15.11 0.98
N LYS A 128 9.03 15.42 -0.27
CA LYS A 128 10.20 14.81 -0.92
C LYS A 128 11.54 15.12 -0.26
N LYS A 129 11.58 16.13 0.61
CA LYS A 129 12.79 16.52 1.33
C LYS A 129 12.71 16.30 2.83
N LEU A 130 11.65 15.64 3.32
CA LEU A 130 11.52 15.35 4.75
C LEU A 130 12.66 14.43 5.22
N PRO A 131 13.35 14.77 6.32
CA PRO A 131 14.40 13.90 6.85
C PRO A 131 13.85 12.50 7.12
N GLN A 132 14.61 11.49 6.73
CA GLN A 132 14.19 10.08 6.87
C GLN A 132 15.08 9.35 7.86
N PRO A 133 14.54 8.31 8.53
CA PRO A 133 15.38 7.43 9.33
C PRO A 133 16.42 6.74 8.44
N PRO A 134 17.50 6.18 9.03
CA PRO A 134 18.51 5.48 8.24
C PRO A 134 17.89 4.37 7.40
N GLU A 135 18.42 4.16 6.20
CA GLU A 135 17.97 3.09 5.33
C GLU A 135 18.05 1.73 6.03
N GLY A 136 17.00 0.92 5.88
CA GLY A 136 16.92 -0.36 6.55
C GLY A 136 16.30 -0.33 7.94
N SER A 137 16.01 0.86 8.49
CA SER A 137 15.32 0.97 9.77
C SER A 137 13.92 0.36 9.68
N ARG A 138 13.48 -0.29 10.75
CA ARG A 138 12.19 -0.96 10.80
C ARG A 138 11.43 -0.59 12.07
N TYR A 139 10.12 -0.76 12.02
CA TYR A 139 9.28 -0.64 13.21
C TYR A 139 9.38 -1.92 14.04
N ASP A 140 9.30 -1.76 15.33
CA ASP A 140 9.32 -2.90 16.26
C ASP A 140 7.98 -3.64 16.27
#